data_31a8f9ead3fbbeac422d5c0ff4b81f00
#
_entry.id   31a8f9ead3fbbeac422d5c0ff4b81f00
#
_cell.length_a   1.000
_cell.length_b   1.000
_cell.length_c   1.000
_cell.angle_alpha   90.00
_cell.angle_beta   90.00
_cell.angle_gamma   90.00
#
_symmetry.space_group_name_H-M   'P 1'
#
loop_
_entity.id
_entity.type
_entity.pdbx_description
1 polymer ?
#
loop_
_entity_poly.entity_id
_entity_poly.type
_entity_poly.pdbx_seq_one_letter_code
_entity_poly.pdbx_strand_id
1 'polypeptide(L)'
;MDISRQFINNPTRVWLAILLLGVGGLLALLNIGRLEDPAFTIKTAVIVTHYPGASAQQVEEEVTLPLENAIQQLPSLDNVSSISSNGLSQITVNIASQYHSSELPQIWDELRRRVGDASRLFPPGVVPPFVNDDFGDVFGFFFAISGDSFTNPELVRYAEQLRRELVLVPGVGKVAIGGVIPQQINVDISLAKMAARGITFNQLAAILARLNVVSSAGEIRVGSESIRLHPTGEFQSIDELGDLLVSPHGASATTRLRDIATLTRGLTDSPASIYHANGRQAVTMGVSFIPGVNVIDVGHALEARLQQMAADKPAGIDIAIFYDQAAEVAHSVNGFITNFLMALAIVVGVLLVFMGVRSGIIIALSLALNVLGTLLIMYIWGIELQRISLGALIIALSM
;
A
#
# COMPACT_ATOMS: atom_id res chain seq x y z
N MET A 1 52.44 3.12 -10.69
CA MET A 1 52.34 4.57 -10.93
C MET A 1 51.97 5.23 -9.62
N ASP A 2 52.80 6.14 -9.13
CA ASP A 2 52.58 6.77 -7.82
C ASP A 2 51.59 7.95 -8.00
N ILE A 3 50.30 7.68 -7.79
CA ILE A 3 49.20 8.61 -7.99
C ILE A 3 49.45 9.89 -7.18
N SER A 4 49.90 9.74 -5.94
CA SER A 4 50.23 10.88 -5.05
C SER A 4 51.25 11.82 -5.65
N ARG A 5 52.31 11.28 -6.28
CA ARG A 5 53.37 12.06 -6.92
C ARG A 5 52.88 12.84 -8.16
N GLN A 6 51.91 12.29 -8.88
CA GLN A 6 51.30 12.98 -10.04
C GLN A 6 50.44 14.17 -9.61
N PHE A 7 49.73 14.04 -8.47
CA PHE A 7 48.94 15.16 -7.96
C PHE A 7 49.83 16.27 -7.36
N ILE A 8 50.88 15.90 -6.63
CA ILE A 8 51.82 16.90 -6.07
C ILE A 8 52.47 17.72 -7.16
N ASN A 9 52.88 17.12 -8.28
CA ASN A 9 53.56 17.79 -9.38
C ASN A 9 52.64 18.62 -10.29
N ASN A 10 51.31 18.48 -10.16
CA ASN A 10 50.36 19.18 -11.02
C ASN A 10 49.25 19.87 -10.17
N PRO A 11 49.46 21.10 -9.74
CA PRO A 11 48.51 21.84 -8.88
C PRO A 11 47.13 22.01 -9.52
N THR A 12 47.04 22.08 -10.84
CA THR A 12 45.78 22.17 -11.57
C THR A 12 44.89 20.94 -11.32
N ARG A 13 45.48 19.74 -11.26
CA ARG A 13 44.73 18.51 -10.95
C ARG A 13 44.20 18.47 -9.51
N VAL A 14 44.96 19.01 -8.58
CA VAL A 14 44.55 19.13 -7.17
C VAL A 14 43.36 20.07 -7.06
N TRP A 15 43.41 21.24 -7.70
CA TRP A 15 42.30 22.20 -7.68
C TRP A 15 41.04 21.65 -8.36
N LEU A 16 41.21 20.92 -9.47
CA LEU A 16 40.11 20.25 -10.14
C LEU A 16 39.45 19.21 -9.23
N ALA A 17 40.25 18.39 -8.53
CA ALA A 17 39.74 17.39 -7.60
C ALA A 17 38.99 18.05 -6.41
N ILE A 18 39.57 19.12 -5.83
CA ILE A 18 38.91 19.87 -4.74
C ILE A 18 37.59 20.46 -5.20
N LEU A 19 37.54 21.03 -6.39
CA LEU A 19 36.32 21.61 -6.96
C LEU A 19 35.28 20.52 -7.23
N LEU A 20 35.70 19.42 -7.84
CA LEU A 20 34.79 18.29 -8.14
C LEU A 20 34.21 17.66 -6.86
N LEU A 21 35.04 17.41 -5.85
CA LEU A 21 34.59 16.85 -4.57
C LEU A 21 33.74 17.88 -3.78
N GLY A 22 34.16 19.16 -3.78
CA GLY A 22 33.44 20.21 -3.05
C GLY A 22 32.07 20.51 -3.67
N VAL A 23 32.04 20.87 -4.95
CA VAL A 23 30.79 21.21 -5.65
C VAL A 23 29.93 19.96 -5.87
N GLY A 24 30.54 18.86 -6.33
CA GLY A 24 29.85 17.60 -6.55
C GLY A 24 29.25 17.03 -5.26
N GLY A 25 30.02 17.08 -4.16
CA GLY A 25 29.52 16.62 -2.85
C GLY A 25 28.41 17.51 -2.30
N LEU A 26 28.47 18.82 -2.51
CA LEU A 26 27.39 19.73 -2.12
C LEU A 26 26.10 19.47 -2.93
N LEU A 27 26.25 19.30 -4.25
CA LEU A 27 25.11 18.92 -5.11
C LEU A 27 24.54 17.56 -4.72
N ALA A 28 25.40 16.60 -4.38
CA ALA A 28 24.97 15.30 -3.89
C ALA A 28 24.15 15.44 -2.60
N LEU A 29 24.62 16.23 -1.62
CA LEU A 29 23.90 16.46 -0.37
C LEU A 29 22.49 17.03 -0.57
N LEU A 30 22.31 17.86 -1.60
CA LEU A 30 21.01 18.47 -1.91
C LEU A 30 20.06 17.51 -2.63
N ASN A 31 20.58 16.57 -3.42
CA ASN A 31 19.79 15.71 -4.29
C ASN A 31 19.75 14.22 -3.87
N ILE A 32 20.49 13.82 -2.85
CA ILE A 32 20.50 12.45 -2.34
C ILE A 32 19.14 12.12 -1.71
N GLY A 33 18.61 10.93 -2.02
CA GLY A 33 17.40 10.41 -1.39
C GLY A 33 17.59 10.29 0.14
N ARG A 34 16.55 10.60 0.88
CA ARG A 34 16.57 10.55 2.35
C ARG A 34 15.47 9.63 2.82
N LEU A 35 15.85 8.56 3.51
CA LEU A 35 14.96 7.58 4.12
C LEU A 35 15.28 7.45 5.62
N GLU A 36 14.36 6.90 6.38
CA GLU A 36 14.59 6.57 7.77
C GLU A 36 15.54 5.37 7.90
N ASP A 37 15.16 4.26 7.31
CA ASP A 37 15.88 3.01 7.28
C ASP A 37 16.09 2.54 5.83
N PRO A 38 17.03 1.59 5.60
CA PRO A 38 17.22 1.00 4.30
C PRO A 38 15.91 0.42 3.77
N ALA A 39 15.61 0.66 2.50
CA ALA A 39 14.50 0.01 1.85
C ALA A 39 14.71 -1.51 1.92
N PHE A 40 13.87 -2.21 2.66
CA PHE A 40 13.87 -3.66 2.67
C PHE A 40 12.81 -4.18 1.70
N THR A 41 13.18 -5.21 0.98
CA THR A 41 12.30 -5.82 0.00
C THR A 41 11.67 -7.04 0.60
N ILE A 42 10.35 -7.03 0.77
CA ILE A 42 9.60 -8.22 1.18
C ILE A 42 9.48 -9.14 -0.04
N LYS A 43 10.02 -10.34 0.11
CA LYS A 43 10.06 -11.38 -0.92
C LYS A 43 9.02 -12.45 -0.64
N THR A 44 7.89 -12.05 -0.05
CA THR A 44 6.82 -12.94 0.37
C THR A 44 5.52 -12.53 -0.30
N ALA A 45 4.78 -13.51 -0.81
CA ALA A 45 3.40 -13.33 -1.25
C ALA A 45 2.49 -14.30 -0.50
N VAL A 46 1.24 -13.91 -0.31
CA VAL A 46 0.21 -14.74 0.33
C VAL A 46 -0.92 -15.00 -0.67
N ILE A 47 -1.25 -16.26 -0.86
CA ILE A 47 -2.35 -16.68 -1.73
C ILE A 47 -3.49 -17.14 -0.84
N VAL A 48 -4.65 -16.54 -1.02
CA VAL A 48 -5.87 -16.88 -0.26
C VAL A 48 -6.92 -17.42 -1.23
N THR A 49 -7.46 -18.60 -0.92
CA THR A 49 -8.48 -19.25 -1.73
C THR A 49 -9.62 -19.71 -0.83
N HIS A 50 -10.83 -19.27 -1.14
CA HIS A 50 -12.04 -19.67 -0.42
C HIS A 50 -12.72 -20.85 -1.11
N TYR A 51 -13.08 -21.86 -0.32
CA TYR A 51 -13.90 -23.02 -0.74
C TYR A 51 -15.06 -23.22 0.23
N PRO A 52 -16.13 -22.41 0.11
CA PRO A 52 -17.23 -22.44 1.08
C PRO A 52 -17.87 -23.83 1.21
N GLY A 53 -18.03 -24.29 2.45
CA GLY A 53 -18.63 -25.58 2.76
C GLY A 53 -17.70 -26.79 2.73
N ALA A 54 -16.45 -26.65 2.27
CA ALA A 54 -15.46 -27.73 2.28
C ALA A 54 -14.83 -27.88 3.68
N SER A 55 -14.52 -29.13 4.05
CA SER A 55 -13.69 -29.44 5.22
C SER A 55 -12.23 -29.07 4.98
N ALA A 56 -11.44 -28.95 6.04
CA ALA A 56 -10.00 -28.65 5.94
C ALA A 56 -9.24 -29.68 5.05
N GLN A 57 -9.61 -30.95 5.13
CA GLN A 57 -9.02 -32.01 4.31
C GLN A 57 -9.37 -31.84 2.82
N GLN A 58 -10.63 -31.53 2.49
CA GLN A 58 -11.02 -31.25 1.11
C GLN A 58 -10.31 -30.02 0.55
N VAL A 59 -10.18 -28.95 1.36
CA VAL A 59 -9.43 -27.76 0.98
C VAL A 59 -7.98 -28.11 0.69
N GLU A 60 -7.36 -28.96 1.51
CA GLU A 60 -5.98 -29.39 1.31
C GLU A 60 -5.81 -30.19 0.02
N GLU A 61 -6.61 -31.23 -0.17
CA GLU A 61 -6.47 -32.17 -1.30
C GLU A 61 -6.87 -31.51 -2.64
N GLU A 62 -7.94 -30.70 -2.66
CA GLU A 62 -8.54 -30.18 -3.90
C GLU A 62 -8.05 -28.78 -4.28
N VAL A 63 -7.50 -28.00 -3.33
CA VAL A 63 -7.09 -26.61 -3.56
C VAL A 63 -5.64 -26.38 -3.20
N THR A 64 -5.23 -26.67 -1.96
CA THR A 64 -3.90 -26.33 -1.45
C THR A 64 -2.81 -27.12 -2.18
N LEU A 65 -2.91 -28.45 -2.22
CA LEU A 65 -1.91 -29.30 -2.85
C LEU A 65 -1.73 -29.04 -4.36
N PRO A 66 -2.78 -28.86 -5.18
CA PRO A 66 -2.63 -28.44 -6.56
C PRO A 66 -1.91 -27.10 -6.73
N LEU A 67 -2.19 -26.11 -5.87
CA LEU A 67 -1.50 -24.82 -5.89
C LEU A 67 -0.04 -24.96 -5.48
N GLU A 68 0.27 -25.68 -4.41
CA GLU A 68 1.65 -25.92 -3.97
C GLU A 68 2.48 -26.59 -5.05
N ASN A 69 1.94 -27.63 -5.71
CA ASN A 69 2.61 -28.31 -6.81
C ASN A 69 2.93 -27.38 -7.99
N ALA A 70 2.05 -26.42 -8.28
CA ALA A 70 2.28 -25.43 -9.32
C ALA A 70 3.32 -24.39 -8.89
N ILE A 71 3.29 -23.95 -7.62
CA ILE A 71 4.20 -22.96 -7.03
C ILE A 71 5.61 -23.53 -6.90
N GLN A 72 5.75 -24.81 -6.51
CA GLN A 72 7.05 -25.49 -6.40
C GLN A 72 7.84 -25.55 -7.72
N GLN A 73 7.19 -25.33 -8.85
CA GLN A 73 7.87 -25.24 -10.16
C GLN A 73 8.49 -23.86 -10.42
N LEU A 74 8.36 -22.87 -9.52
CA LEU A 74 9.00 -21.57 -9.65
C LEU A 74 10.52 -21.69 -9.40
N PRO A 75 11.38 -21.30 -10.34
CA PRO A 75 12.83 -21.35 -10.14
C PRO A 75 13.33 -20.42 -9.04
N SER A 76 12.57 -19.38 -8.75
CA SER A 76 12.87 -18.35 -7.74
C SER A 76 12.39 -18.70 -6.34
N LEU A 77 11.70 -19.83 -6.15
CA LEU A 77 11.15 -20.24 -4.87
C LEU A 77 12.26 -20.57 -3.86
N ASP A 78 12.14 -20.05 -2.65
CA ASP A 78 12.90 -20.46 -1.48
C ASP A 78 12.13 -21.54 -0.72
N ASN A 79 10.95 -21.18 -0.23
CA ASN A 79 10.05 -22.11 0.45
C ASN A 79 8.57 -21.72 0.25
N VAL A 80 7.71 -22.71 0.41
CA VAL A 80 6.25 -22.56 0.46
C VAL A 80 5.74 -23.18 1.74
N SER A 81 4.82 -22.48 2.41
CA SER A 81 4.09 -23.00 3.57
C SER A 81 2.62 -22.71 3.43
N SER A 82 1.78 -23.61 3.93
CA SER A 82 0.32 -23.49 3.79
C SER A 82 -0.41 -23.82 5.07
N ILE A 83 -1.62 -23.29 5.15
CA ILE A 83 -2.60 -23.58 6.19
C ILE A 83 -3.93 -23.87 5.50
N SER A 84 -4.42 -25.10 5.66
CA SER A 84 -5.75 -25.50 5.21
C SER A 84 -6.71 -25.57 6.39
N SER A 85 -7.80 -24.81 6.31
CA SER A 85 -8.87 -24.79 7.30
C SER A 85 -10.23 -24.96 6.63
N ASN A 86 -11.29 -25.08 7.41
CA ASN A 86 -12.63 -25.25 6.85
C ASN A 86 -13.00 -24.08 5.95
N GLY A 87 -13.14 -24.34 4.66
CA GLY A 87 -13.52 -23.36 3.66
C GLY A 87 -12.43 -22.39 3.23
N LEU A 88 -11.17 -22.54 3.70
CA LEU A 88 -10.09 -21.57 3.45
C LEU A 88 -8.74 -22.27 3.26
N SER A 89 -8.07 -21.95 2.15
CA SER A 89 -6.65 -22.22 1.92
C SER A 89 -5.85 -20.93 1.98
N GLN A 90 -4.77 -20.91 2.73
CA GLN A 90 -3.80 -19.83 2.77
C GLN A 90 -2.41 -20.39 2.50
N ILE A 91 -1.73 -19.89 1.46
CA ILE A 91 -0.40 -20.32 1.06
C ILE A 91 0.53 -19.13 1.12
N THR A 92 1.63 -19.27 1.83
CA THR A 92 2.71 -18.27 1.91
C THR A 92 3.87 -18.72 1.05
N VAL A 93 4.28 -17.87 0.11
CA VAL A 93 5.33 -18.12 -0.86
C VAL A 93 6.49 -17.18 -0.57
N ASN A 94 7.67 -17.71 -0.30
CA ASN A 94 8.88 -16.94 -0.09
C ASN A 94 9.84 -17.12 -1.27
N ILE A 95 10.38 -16.02 -1.77
CA ILE A 95 11.34 -15.98 -2.88
C ILE A 95 12.75 -15.92 -2.32
N ALA A 96 13.68 -16.65 -2.99
CA ALA A 96 15.07 -16.78 -2.57
C ALA A 96 15.78 -15.43 -2.46
N SER A 97 16.66 -15.30 -1.46
CA SER A 97 17.32 -14.05 -1.08
C SER A 97 18.18 -13.41 -2.18
N GLN A 98 18.64 -14.22 -3.14
CA GLN A 98 19.49 -13.79 -4.26
C GLN A 98 18.79 -12.88 -5.28
N TYR A 99 17.45 -12.90 -5.35
CA TYR A 99 16.70 -12.06 -6.28
C TYR A 99 16.56 -10.63 -5.73
N HIS A 100 16.74 -9.64 -6.60
CA HIS A 100 16.62 -8.22 -6.24
C HIS A 100 15.19 -7.69 -6.39
N SER A 101 14.93 -6.54 -5.78
CA SER A 101 13.61 -5.89 -5.85
C SER A 101 13.12 -5.62 -7.27
N SER A 102 14.04 -5.34 -8.20
CA SER A 102 13.73 -5.10 -9.61
C SER A 102 13.22 -6.35 -10.37
N GLU A 103 13.49 -7.56 -9.85
CA GLU A 103 13.09 -8.82 -10.47
C GLU A 103 11.75 -9.33 -9.93
N LEU A 104 11.35 -8.88 -8.74
CA LEU A 104 10.12 -9.34 -8.07
C LEU A 104 8.83 -9.13 -8.89
N PRO A 105 8.62 -8.01 -9.59
CA PRO A 105 7.39 -7.84 -10.38
C PRO A 105 7.20 -8.96 -11.41
N GLN A 106 8.27 -9.37 -12.10
CA GLN A 106 8.23 -10.46 -13.07
C GLN A 106 7.99 -11.82 -12.37
N ILE A 107 8.59 -12.03 -11.20
CA ILE A 107 8.39 -13.26 -10.42
C ILE A 107 6.94 -13.35 -9.94
N TRP A 108 6.35 -12.25 -9.46
CA TRP A 108 4.95 -12.21 -9.05
C TRP A 108 3.99 -12.43 -10.22
N ASP A 109 4.30 -11.92 -11.40
CA ASP A 109 3.51 -12.20 -12.61
C ASP A 109 3.58 -13.67 -13.02
N GLU A 110 4.75 -14.30 -12.88
CA GLU A 110 4.89 -15.74 -13.10
C GLU A 110 4.09 -16.53 -12.05
N LEU A 111 4.15 -16.16 -10.78
CA LEU A 111 3.37 -16.76 -9.71
C LEU A 111 1.87 -16.69 -10.00
N ARG A 112 1.35 -15.49 -10.35
CA ARG A 112 -0.07 -15.30 -10.71
C ARG A 112 -0.49 -16.17 -11.87
N ARG A 113 0.34 -16.29 -12.90
CA ARG A 113 0.07 -17.14 -14.04
C ARG A 113 -0.03 -18.61 -13.65
N ARG A 114 0.91 -19.14 -12.85
CA ARG A 114 0.88 -20.54 -12.38
C ARG A 114 -0.31 -20.83 -11.49
N VAL A 115 -0.62 -19.93 -10.58
CA VAL A 115 -1.81 -20.01 -9.72
C VAL A 115 -3.09 -19.97 -10.57
N GLY A 116 -3.15 -19.09 -11.57
CA GLY A 116 -4.27 -19.00 -12.49
C GLY A 116 -4.45 -20.26 -13.37
N ASP A 117 -3.36 -20.89 -13.79
CA ASP A 117 -3.42 -22.14 -14.56
C ASP A 117 -3.87 -23.31 -13.69
N ALA A 118 -3.35 -23.42 -12.45
CA ALA A 118 -3.78 -24.45 -11.48
C ALA A 118 -5.27 -24.29 -11.10
N SER A 119 -5.75 -23.07 -10.93
CA SER A 119 -7.12 -22.79 -10.53
C SER A 119 -8.17 -23.26 -11.55
N ARG A 120 -7.80 -23.45 -12.82
CA ARG A 120 -8.70 -24.01 -13.84
C ARG A 120 -9.08 -25.47 -13.61
N LEU A 121 -8.29 -26.16 -12.77
CA LEU A 121 -8.53 -27.56 -12.42
C LEU A 121 -9.38 -27.72 -11.16
N PHE A 122 -9.76 -26.63 -10.51
CA PHE A 122 -10.51 -26.66 -9.27
C PHE A 122 -11.92 -27.19 -9.43
N PRO A 123 -12.46 -27.85 -8.41
CA PRO A 123 -13.85 -28.26 -8.41
C PRO A 123 -14.80 -27.05 -8.39
N PRO A 124 -16.06 -27.24 -8.81
CA PRO A 124 -17.07 -26.21 -8.74
C PRO A 124 -17.30 -25.72 -7.31
N GLY A 125 -17.42 -24.39 -7.15
CA GLY A 125 -17.65 -23.76 -5.84
C GLY A 125 -16.40 -23.18 -5.19
N VAL A 126 -15.21 -23.47 -5.71
CA VAL A 126 -13.98 -22.79 -5.28
C VAL A 126 -13.95 -21.38 -5.87
N VAL A 127 -13.71 -20.39 -5.01
CA VAL A 127 -13.52 -19.00 -5.42
C VAL A 127 -12.14 -18.84 -6.05
N PRO A 128 -11.98 -18.05 -7.12
CA PRO A 128 -10.65 -17.81 -7.71
C PRO A 128 -9.62 -17.35 -6.66
N PRO A 129 -8.38 -17.89 -6.72
CA PRO A 129 -7.32 -17.53 -5.78
C PRO A 129 -6.98 -16.05 -5.87
N PHE A 130 -6.84 -15.41 -4.71
CA PHE A 130 -6.32 -14.05 -4.61
C PHE A 130 -4.85 -14.10 -4.21
N VAL A 131 -3.96 -13.55 -5.05
CA VAL A 131 -2.54 -13.44 -4.79
C VAL A 131 -2.24 -12.04 -4.26
N ASN A 132 -1.84 -11.96 -3.00
CA ASN A 132 -1.39 -10.72 -2.36
C ASN A 132 0.14 -10.70 -2.30
N ASP A 133 0.75 -9.89 -3.13
CA ASP A 133 2.19 -9.62 -3.19
C ASP A 133 2.56 -8.22 -2.67
N ASP A 134 1.55 -7.40 -2.37
CA ASP A 134 1.68 -6.07 -1.75
C ASP A 134 1.82 -6.16 -0.22
N PHE A 135 2.31 -7.26 0.28
CA PHE A 135 2.37 -7.58 1.71
C PHE A 135 3.32 -6.67 2.50
N GLY A 136 4.18 -5.96 1.82
CA GLY A 136 5.27 -5.22 2.41
C GLY A 136 5.23 -3.71 2.24
N ASP A 137 4.12 -3.14 1.86
CA ASP A 137 4.01 -1.69 1.79
C ASP A 137 4.22 -1.08 3.17
N VAL A 138 5.32 -0.36 3.34
CA VAL A 138 5.56 0.45 4.53
C VAL A 138 4.86 1.79 4.32
N PHE A 139 3.93 2.09 5.22
CA PHE A 139 3.25 3.38 5.21
C PHE A 139 4.09 4.41 5.95
N GLY A 140 4.71 5.31 5.21
CA GLY A 140 5.53 6.40 5.75
C GLY A 140 4.70 7.53 6.37
N PHE A 141 3.41 7.62 6.03
CA PHE A 141 2.48 8.55 6.66
C PHE A 141 1.19 7.80 7.02
N PHE A 142 0.88 7.74 8.31
CA PHE A 142 -0.26 6.98 8.81
C PHE A 142 -1.12 7.81 9.75
N PHE A 143 -2.42 7.89 9.45
CA PHE A 143 -3.37 8.66 10.22
C PHE A 143 -4.74 8.01 10.28
N ALA A 144 -5.55 8.41 11.26
CA ALA A 144 -6.93 7.97 11.39
C ALA A 144 -7.90 9.14 11.25
N ILE A 145 -9.05 8.83 10.70
CA ILE A 145 -10.19 9.72 10.50
C ILE A 145 -11.31 9.24 11.41
N SER A 146 -11.76 10.07 12.32
CA SER A 146 -12.84 9.78 13.27
C SER A 146 -13.82 10.94 13.38
N GLY A 147 -15.02 10.68 13.92
CA GLY A 147 -16.00 11.72 14.17
C GLY A 147 -17.22 11.17 14.92
N ASP A 148 -17.62 11.82 16.01
CA ASP A 148 -18.69 11.32 16.91
C ASP A 148 -20.07 11.25 16.24
N SER A 149 -20.31 12.09 15.24
CA SER A 149 -21.62 12.20 14.54
C SER A 149 -21.60 11.52 13.17
N PHE A 150 -20.54 10.78 12.84
CA PHE A 150 -20.37 10.17 11.53
C PHE A 150 -20.40 8.65 11.62
N THR A 151 -21.11 8.02 10.70
CA THR A 151 -21.12 6.58 10.49
C THR A 151 -19.86 6.13 9.74
N ASN A 152 -19.49 4.84 9.87
CA ASN A 152 -18.33 4.31 9.13
C ASN A 152 -18.41 4.57 7.61
N PRO A 153 -19.54 4.39 6.90
CA PRO A 153 -19.63 4.71 5.48
C PRO A 153 -19.41 6.20 5.12
N GLU A 154 -19.75 7.11 6.03
CA GLU A 154 -19.52 8.54 5.83
C GLU A 154 -18.03 8.87 5.99
N LEU A 155 -17.37 8.29 7.01
CA LEU A 155 -15.93 8.42 7.18
C LEU A 155 -15.17 7.80 6.00
N VAL A 156 -15.60 6.63 5.51
CA VAL A 156 -15.01 6.00 4.30
C VAL A 156 -15.16 6.89 3.08
N ARG A 157 -16.32 7.51 2.88
CA ARG A 157 -16.54 8.43 1.76
C ARG A 157 -15.59 9.62 1.80
N TYR A 158 -15.36 10.18 2.97
CA TYR A 158 -14.38 11.24 3.15
C TYR A 158 -12.93 10.73 2.94
N ALA A 159 -12.58 9.56 3.47
CA ALA A 159 -11.29 8.92 3.23
C ALA A 159 -11.04 8.66 1.74
N GLU A 160 -12.04 8.22 0.98
CA GLU A 160 -11.96 8.05 -0.46
C GLU A 160 -11.76 9.39 -1.21
N GLN A 161 -12.33 10.47 -0.73
CA GLN A 161 -12.04 11.79 -1.26
C GLN A 161 -10.59 12.20 -1.01
N LEU A 162 -10.10 12.03 0.23
CA LEU A 162 -8.70 12.27 0.56
C LEU A 162 -7.75 11.39 -0.28
N ARG A 163 -8.07 10.10 -0.45
CA ARG A 163 -7.25 9.18 -1.25
C ARG A 163 -7.05 9.69 -2.68
N ARG A 164 -8.12 10.15 -3.33
CA ARG A 164 -8.04 10.67 -4.71
C ARG A 164 -7.11 11.87 -4.84
N GLU A 165 -7.01 12.68 -3.81
CA GLU A 165 -6.17 13.88 -3.80
C GLU A 165 -4.73 13.58 -3.38
N LEU A 166 -4.54 12.70 -2.38
CA LEU A 166 -3.22 12.38 -1.86
C LEU A 166 -2.41 11.51 -2.82
N VAL A 167 -3.05 10.65 -3.62
CA VAL A 167 -2.36 9.83 -4.64
C VAL A 167 -1.74 10.69 -5.76
N LEU A 168 -2.20 11.91 -5.94
CA LEU A 168 -1.67 12.86 -6.95
C LEU A 168 -0.43 13.61 -6.46
N VAL A 169 -0.09 13.50 -5.19
CA VAL A 169 1.11 14.16 -4.63
C VAL A 169 2.36 13.46 -5.18
N PRO A 170 3.30 14.21 -5.81
CA PRO A 170 4.53 13.61 -6.34
C PRO A 170 5.33 12.89 -5.25
N GLY A 171 5.74 11.65 -5.53
CA GLY A 171 6.48 10.82 -4.58
C GLY A 171 5.61 9.89 -3.74
N VAL A 172 4.29 9.99 -3.81
CA VAL A 172 3.36 9.03 -3.23
C VAL A 172 3.29 7.79 -4.12
N GLY A 173 3.47 6.62 -3.53
CA GLY A 173 3.38 5.33 -4.21
C GLY A 173 1.97 4.75 -4.15
N LYS A 174 1.40 4.65 -2.94
CA LYS A 174 0.08 4.06 -2.71
C LYS A 174 -0.61 4.73 -1.53
N VAL A 175 -1.92 4.84 -1.60
CA VAL A 175 -2.77 5.27 -0.49
C VAL A 175 -3.77 4.16 -0.19
N ALA A 176 -3.66 3.57 1.00
CA ALA A 176 -4.54 2.50 1.47
C ALA A 176 -5.52 3.00 2.52
N ILE A 177 -6.73 2.47 2.52
CA ILE A 177 -7.77 2.75 3.50
C ILE A 177 -8.05 1.48 4.29
N GLY A 178 -8.00 1.56 5.61
CA GLY A 178 -8.34 0.47 6.52
C GLY A 178 -9.56 0.78 7.37
N GLY A 179 -10.19 -0.26 7.95
CA GLY A 179 -11.37 -0.09 8.80
C GLY A 179 -12.67 0.16 8.03
N VAL A 180 -12.69 -0.19 6.74
CA VAL A 180 -13.91 -0.14 5.92
C VAL A 180 -14.83 -1.28 6.35
N ILE A 181 -16.03 -0.94 6.80
CA ILE A 181 -17.08 -1.92 7.10
C ILE A 181 -18.03 -1.97 5.90
N PRO A 182 -18.12 -3.12 5.20
CA PRO A 182 -19.00 -3.23 4.04
C PRO A 182 -20.47 -2.97 4.40
N GLN A 183 -21.15 -2.24 3.53
CA GLN A 183 -22.60 -2.10 3.62
C GLN A 183 -23.29 -3.32 2.97
N GLN A 184 -24.38 -3.76 3.55
CA GLN A 184 -25.21 -4.83 3.04
C GLN A 184 -26.71 -4.49 3.13
N ILE A 185 -27.49 -5.16 2.32
CA ILE A 185 -28.95 -5.15 2.43
C ILE A 185 -29.37 -6.46 3.07
N ASN A 186 -29.93 -6.39 4.27
CA ASN A 186 -30.50 -7.54 4.96
C ASN A 186 -31.92 -7.75 4.46
N VAL A 187 -32.22 -9.00 4.05
CA VAL A 187 -33.52 -9.43 3.58
C VAL A 187 -34.08 -10.43 4.59
N ASP A 188 -34.80 -9.94 5.58
CA ASP A 188 -35.41 -10.75 6.64
C ASP A 188 -36.72 -11.38 6.15
N ILE A 189 -36.69 -12.67 5.86
CA ILE A 189 -37.75 -13.40 5.19
C ILE A 189 -38.69 -14.01 6.19
N SER A 190 -40.01 -13.83 6.00
CA SER A 190 -41.05 -14.53 6.75
C SER A 190 -41.43 -15.83 6.07
N LEU A 191 -41.03 -17.00 6.66
CA LEU A 191 -41.36 -18.31 6.15
C LEU A 191 -42.86 -18.54 6.08
N ALA A 192 -43.63 -18.04 7.07
CA ALA A 192 -45.09 -18.16 7.09
C ALA A 192 -45.73 -17.41 5.91
N LYS A 193 -45.27 -16.19 5.60
CA LYS A 193 -45.78 -15.43 4.46
C LYS A 193 -45.39 -16.05 3.10
N MET A 194 -44.20 -16.65 3.02
CA MET A 194 -43.76 -17.39 1.82
C MET A 194 -44.61 -18.61 1.58
N ALA A 195 -44.82 -19.44 2.62
CA ALA A 195 -45.63 -20.64 2.54
C ALA A 195 -47.08 -20.31 2.12
N ALA A 196 -47.69 -19.27 2.69
CA ALA A 196 -49.03 -18.81 2.35
C ALA A 196 -49.18 -18.39 0.87
N ARG A 197 -48.07 -18.06 0.20
CA ARG A 197 -48.04 -17.61 -1.22
C ARG A 197 -47.44 -18.66 -2.15
N GLY A 198 -47.07 -19.84 -1.64
CA GLY A 198 -46.49 -20.92 -2.42
C GLY A 198 -45.10 -20.65 -2.98
N ILE A 199 -44.34 -19.76 -2.32
CA ILE A 199 -42.99 -19.40 -2.73
C ILE A 199 -41.99 -20.20 -1.90
N THR A 200 -41.06 -20.89 -2.56
CA THR A 200 -39.99 -21.63 -1.89
C THR A 200 -38.73 -20.77 -1.76
N PHE A 201 -37.90 -21.07 -0.76
CA PHE A 201 -36.61 -20.38 -0.55
C PHE A 201 -35.71 -20.44 -1.80
N ASN A 202 -35.63 -21.63 -2.43
CA ASN A 202 -34.79 -21.81 -3.62
C ASN A 202 -35.26 -20.96 -4.81
N GLN A 203 -36.58 -20.80 -4.97
CA GLN A 203 -37.13 -19.91 -6.01
C GLN A 203 -36.77 -18.47 -5.75
N LEU A 204 -36.92 -17.99 -4.49
CA LEU A 204 -36.56 -16.64 -4.11
C LEU A 204 -35.05 -16.39 -4.30
N ALA A 205 -34.19 -17.31 -3.82
CA ALA A 205 -32.75 -17.23 -3.98
C ALA A 205 -32.35 -17.20 -5.48
N ALA A 206 -32.98 -18.02 -6.32
CA ALA A 206 -32.73 -18.03 -7.76
C ALA A 206 -33.17 -16.73 -8.45
N ILE A 207 -34.26 -16.11 -7.99
CA ILE A 207 -34.72 -14.83 -8.51
C ILE A 207 -33.71 -13.75 -8.12
N LEU A 208 -33.32 -13.65 -6.84
CA LEU A 208 -32.37 -12.66 -6.35
C LEU A 208 -30.99 -12.80 -7.01
N ALA A 209 -30.50 -14.03 -7.24
CA ALA A 209 -29.21 -14.27 -7.88
C ALA A 209 -29.17 -13.85 -9.38
N ARG A 210 -30.33 -13.78 -10.05
CA ARG A 210 -30.45 -13.36 -11.45
C ARG A 210 -30.61 -11.85 -11.62
N LEU A 211 -30.82 -11.14 -10.53
CA LEU A 211 -31.04 -9.71 -10.51
C LEU A 211 -29.73 -8.98 -10.23
N ASN A 212 -29.73 -7.70 -10.49
CA ASN A 212 -28.54 -6.85 -10.36
C ASN A 212 -27.37 -7.28 -11.28
N VAL A 213 -27.72 -7.75 -12.48
CA VAL A 213 -26.75 -8.10 -13.52
C VAL A 213 -26.72 -6.99 -14.56
N VAL A 214 -25.56 -6.36 -14.71
CA VAL A 214 -25.31 -5.46 -15.84
C VAL A 214 -25.10 -6.30 -17.08
N SER A 215 -26.11 -6.35 -17.97
CA SER A 215 -25.99 -7.01 -19.25
C SER A 215 -25.93 -5.99 -20.38
N SER A 216 -25.08 -6.24 -21.39
CA SER A 216 -25.04 -5.43 -22.58
C SER A 216 -26.27 -5.80 -23.45
N ALA A 217 -27.19 -4.87 -23.64
CA ALA A 217 -28.33 -5.06 -24.53
C ALA A 217 -28.05 -4.63 -25.98
N GLY A 218 -26.78 -4.31 -26.31
CA GLY A 218 -26.39 -3.88 -27.65
C GLY A 218 -26.59 -2.37 -27.88
N GLU A 219 -26.56 -2.00 -29.18
CA GLU A 219 -26.70 -0.62 -29.64
C GLU A 219 -27.75 -0.55 -30.74
N ILE A 220 -28.58 0.49 -30.68
CA ILE A 220 -29.52 0.80 -31.80
C ILE A 220 -28.89 1.92 -32.63
N ARG A 221 -28.73 1.72 -33.92
CA ARG A 221 -28.35 2.78 -34.85
C ARG A 221 -29.57 3.54 -35.32
N VAL A 222 -29.59 4.85 -35.08
CA VAL A 222 -30.62 5.77 -35.57
C VAL A 222 -29.89 6.78 -36.47
N GLY A 223 -29.94 6.53 -37.79
CA GLY A 223 -29.18 7.32 -38.76
C GLY A 223 -27.66 7.16 -38.58
N SER A 224 -26.95 8.24 -38.32
CA SER A 224 -25.49 8.25 -38.06
C SER A 224 -25.13 8.09 -36.59
N GLU A 225 -26.09 8.06 -35.67
CA GLU A 225 -25.88 7.96 -34.25
C GLU A 225 -26.10 6.53 -33.75
N SER A 226 -25.22 6.07 -32.84
CA SER A 226 -25.32 4.80 -32.11
C SER A 226 -25.76 5.09 -30.67
N ILE A 227 -26.94 4.60 -30.31
CA ILE A 227 -27.52 4.72 -28.98
C ILE A 227 -27.33 3.40 -28.25
N ARG A 228 -26.53 3.41 -27.18
CA ARG A 228 -26.35 2.23 -26.34
C ARG A 228 -27.61 1.97 -25.53
N LEU A 229 -28.10 0.73 -25.60
CA LEU A 229 -29.22 0.29 -24.77
C LEU A 229 -28.68 -0.06 -23.36
N HIS A 230 -29.15 0.63 -22.36
CA HIS A 230 -28.97 0.26 -20.98
C HIS A 230 -30.21 -0.45 -20.46
N PRO A 231 -30.20 -1.81 -20.35
CA PRO A 231 -31.28 -2.47 -19.64
C PRO A 231 -31.20 -2.08 -18.18
N THR A 232 -32.26 -1.51 -17.67
CA THR A 232 -32.40 -1.17 -16.24
C THR A 232 -32.56 -2.45 -15.44
N GLY A 233 -31.45 -3.05 -15.02
CA GLY A 233 -31.40 -4.24 -14.14
C GLY A 233 -30.80 -3.94 -12.77
N GLU A 234 -30.31 -2.71 -12.57
CA GLU A 234 -29.72 -2.28 -11.32
C GLU A 234 -30.76 -1.62 -10.40
N PHE A 235 -30.79 -2.03 -9.14
CA PHE A 235 -31.64 -1.36 -8.14
C PHE A 235 -30.96 -0.09 -7.66
N GLN A 236 -31.67 1.03 -7.76
CA GLN A 236 -31.19 2.33 -7.27
C GLN A 236 -31.60 2.61 -5.83
N SER A 237 -32.60 1.89 -5.32
CA SER A 237 -33.12 2.06 -3.97
C SER A 237 -33.57 0.73 -3.34
N ILE A 238 -33.69 0.72 -2.00
CA ILE A 238 -34.24 -0.42 -1.26
C ILE A 238 -35.72 -0.60 -1.58
N ASP A 239 -36.45 0.50 -1.81
CA ASP A 239 -37.87 0.45 -2.14
C ASP A 239 -38.09 -0.24 -3.50
N GLU A 240 -37.24 0.03 -4.48
CA GLU A 240 -37.27 -0.63 -5.78
C GLU A 240 -36.98 -2.12 -5.68
N LEU A 241 -36.00 -2.52 -4.84
CA LEU A 241 -35.78 -3.92 -4.50
C LEU A 241 -36.99 -4.54 -3.80
N GLY A 242 -37.67 -3.80 -2.91
CA GLY A 242 -38.90 -4.22 -2.24
C GLY A 242 -40.08 -4.42 -3.20
N ASP A 243 -40.14 -3.67 -4.30
CA ASP A 243 -41.17 -3.78 -5.33
C ASP A 243 -40.94 -4.93 -6.33
N LEU A 244 -39.82 -5.63 -6.19
CA LEU A 244 -39.50 -6.76 -7.02
C LEU A 244 -40.60 -7.83 -6.98
N LEU A 245 -41.05 -8.28 -8.14
CA LEU A 245 -42.02 -9.35 -8.28
C LEU A 245 -41.35 -10.72 -8.09
N VAL A 246 -41.75 -11.43 -7.05
CA VAL A 246 -41.21 -12.76 -6.68
C VAL A 246 -42.25 -13.88 -6.85
N SER A 247 -43.26 -13.64 -7.62
CA SER A 247 -44.32 -14.63 -7.89
C SER A 247 -43.80 -15.83 -8.68
N PRO A 248 -44.21 -17.06 -8.35
CA PRO A 248 -43.95 -18.22 -9.19
C PRO A 248 -44.53 -18.02 -10.61
N HIS A 249 -43.90 -18.64 -11.63
CA HIS A 249 -44.40 -18.63 -12.98
C HIS A 249 -45.82 -19.25 -13.04
N GLY A 250 -46.80 -18.51 -13.56
CA GLY A 250 -48.18 -18.96 -13.64
C GLY A 250 -49.04 -18.68 -12.41
N ALA A 251 -48.53 -17.99 -11.41
CA ALA A 251 -49.31 -17.59 -10.26
C ALA A 251 -50.37 -16.55 -10.66
N SER A 252 -51.61 -16.71 -10.18
CA SER A 252 -52.72 -15.79 -10.40
C SER A 252 -52.61 -14.47 -9.62
N ALA A 253 -51.71 -14.39 -8.65
CA ALA A 253 -51.50 -13.21 -7.83
C ALA A 253 -50.00 -12.77 -7.89
N THR A 254 -49.78 -11.48 -8.12
CA THR A 254 -48.43 -10.88 -8.05
C THR A 254 -48.04 -10.67 -6.61
N THR A 255 -46.89 -11.20 -6.19
CA THR A 255 -46.30 -10.99 -4.88
C THR A 255 -45.03 -10.17 -5.00
N ARG A 256 -44.88 -9.12 -4.21
CA ARG A 256 -43.68 -8.31 -4.14
C ARG A 256 -42.78 -8.82 -3.00
N LEU A 257 -41.47 -8.55 -3.11
CA LEU A 257 -40.51 -8.96 -2.09
C LEU A 257 -40.85 -8.38 -0.71
N ARG A 258 -41.26 -7.10 -0.62
CA ARG A 258 -41.70 -6.46 0.62
C ARG A 258 -42.94 -7.08 1.27
N ASP A 259 -43.72 -7.88 0.53
CA ASP A 259 -44.89 -8.55 1.08
C ASP A 259 -44.49 -9.78 1.95
N ILE A 260 -43.32 -10.36 1.65
CA ILE A 260 -42.82 -11.58 2.30
C ILE A 260 -41.52 -11.37 3.09
N ALA A 261 -40.84 -10.23 2.91
CA ALA A 261 -39.58 -9.90 3.58
C ALA A 261 -39.59 -8.45 4.07
N THR A 262 -38.76 -8.18 5.08
CA THR A 262 -38.40 -6.85 5.52
C THR A 262 -36.99 -6.56 5.03
N LEU A 263 -36.80 -5.42 4.37
CA LEU A 263 -35.52 -5.02 3.81
C LEU A 263 -34.94 -3.90 4.66
N THR A 264 -33.71 -4.07 5.12
CA THR A 264 -32.97 -3.08 5.89
C THR A 264 -31.57 -2.91 5.36
N ARG A 265 -31.12 -1.66 5.23
CA ARG A 265 -29.72 -1.35 4.92
C ARG A 265 -28.94 -1.30 6.22
N GLY A 266 -27.91 -2.07 6.31
CA GLY A 266 -27.04 -2.16 7.48
C GLY A 266 -25.56 -2.29 7.09
N LEU A 267 -24.74 -2.38 8.11
CA LEU A 267 -23.34 -2.79 7.98
C LEU A 267 -23.26 -4.29 8.18
N THR A 268 -22.19 -4.90 7.70
CA THR A 268 -21.89 -6.31 7.97
C THR A 268 -21.78 -6.53 9.47
N ASP A 269 -22.51 -7.52 10.02
CA ASP A 269 -22.57 -7.80 11.45
C ASP A 269 -21.23 -8.27 12.03
N SER A 270 -20.40 -8.91 11.21
CA SER A 270 -19.08 -9.41 11.59
C SER A 270 -18.03 -8.90 10.61
N PRO A 271 -17.60 -7.64 10.73
CA PRO A 271 -16.56 -7.09 9.88
C PRO A 271 -15.20 -7.74 10.18
N ALA A 272 -14.38 -7.90 9.15
CA ALA A 272 -13.05 -8.51 9.29
C ALA A 272 -12.11 -7.71 10.22
N SER A 273 -12.28 -6.40 10.28
CA SER A 273 -11.50 -5.51 11.16
C SER A 273 -12.31 -4.28 11.54
N ILE A 274 -12.13 -3.85 12.78
CA ILE A 274 -12.67 -2.59 13.31
C ILE A 274 -11.51 -1.82 13.91
N TYR A 275 -11.34 -0.56 13.52
CA TYR A 275 -10.30 0.31 14.06
C TYR A 275 -10.89 1.38 14.97
N HIS A 276 -10.15 1.68 16.02
CA HIS A 276 -10.49 2.76 16.95
C HIS A 276 -9.29 3.70 17.09
N ALA A 277 -9.56 4.97 17.09
CA ALA A 277 -8.60 6.03 17.37
C ALA A 277 -9.11 6.85 18.56
N ASN A 278 -8.32 6.96 19.61
CA ASN A 278 -8.69 7.69 20.83
C ASN A 278 -10.06 7.27 21.42
N GLY A 279 -10.37 5.97 21.38
CA GLY A 279 -11.64 5.41 21.88
C GLY A 279 -12.85 5.56 20.96
N ARG A 280 -12.68 6.16 19.77
CA ARG A 280 -13.75 6.35 18.77
C ARG A 280 -13.53 5.42 17.59
N GLN A 281 -14.62 4.96 16.98
CA GLN A 281 -14.50 4.22 15.72
C GLN A 281 -13.86 5.11 14.64
N ALA A 282 -12.91 4.55 13.91
CA ALA A 282 -12.12 5.29 12.95
C ALA A 282 -11.91 4.51 11.66
N VAL A 283 -11.67 5.25 10.60
CA VAL A 283 -11.13 4.75 9.33
C VAL A 283 -9.66 5.18 9.28
N THR A 284 -8.76 4.28 8.96
CA THR A 284 -7.32 4.57 8.89
C THR A 284 -6.89 4.80 7.45
N MET A 285 -5.89 5.65 7.27
CA MET A 285 -5.25 5.88 5.98
C MET A 285 -3.74 5.71 6.12
N GLY A 286 -3.17 4.91 5.23
CA GLY A 286 -1.74 4.73 5.10
C GLY A 286 -1.26 5.21 3.74
N VAL A 287 -0.21 6.02 3.72
CA VAL A 287 0.43 6.53 2.50
C VAL A 287 1.84 5.95 2.44
N SER A 288 2.14 5.20 1.37
CA SER A 288 3.50 4.72 1.09
C SER A 288 4.19 5.65 0.10
N PHE A 289 5.52 5.71 0.17
CA PHE A 289 6.34 6.51 -0.72
C PHE A 289 6.99 5.63 -1.78
N ILE A 290 7.24 6.20 -2.96
CA ILE A 290 8.02 5.49 -4.00
C ILE A 290 9.50 5.42 -3.57
N PRO A 291 10.22 4.33 -3.90
CA PRO A 291 11.64 4.23 -3.60
C PRO A 291 12.47 5.35 -4.25
N GLY A 292 13.52 5.80 -3.56
CA GLY A 292 14.47 6.78 -4.10
C GLY A 292 14.07 8.25 -3.97
N VAL A 293 12.91 8.55 -3.36
CA VAL A 293 12.49 9.95 -3.13
C VAL A 293 13.04 10.51 -1.83
N ASN A 294 13.06 11.84 -1.74
CA ASN A 294 13.26 12.52 -0.47
C ASN A 294 11.94 12.53 0.32
N VAL A 295 11.81 11.66 1.31
CA VAL A 295 10.57 11.52 2.10
C VAL A 295 10.19 12.80 2.84
N ILE A 296 11.16 13.68 3.16
CA ILE A 296 10.89 14.96 3.83
C ILE A 296 10.10 15.89 2.89
N ASP A 297 10.50 15.96 1.62
CA ASP A 297 9.82 16.81 0.63
C ASP A 297 8.42 16.28 0.32
N VAL A 298 8.28 14.94 0.23
CA VAL A 298 6.98 14.29 0.03
C VAL A 298 6.05 14.51 1.23
N GLY A 299 6.58 14.40 2.46
CA GLY A 299 5.81 14.66 3.69
C GLY A 299 5.29 16.09 3.74
N HIS A 300 6.15 17.08 3.47
CA HIS A 300 5.73 18.48 3.41
C HIS A 300 4.66 18.73 2.33
N ALA A 301 4.79 18.07 1.17
CA ALA A 301 3.79 18.18 0.11
C ALA A 301 2.44 17.54 0.51
N LEU A 302 2.49 16.41 1.22
CA LEU A 302 1.30 15.75 1.78
C LEU A 302 0.60 16.63 2.83
N GLU A 303 1.36 17.19 3.78
CA GLU A 303 0.82 18.09 4.79
C GLU A 303 0.19 19.34 4.15
N ALA A 304 0.89 19.95 3.19
CA ALA A 304 0.37 21.10 2.46
C ALA A 304 -0.94 20.76 1.73
N ARG A 305 -1.04 19.54 1.14
CA ARG A 305 -2.26 19.08 0.48
C ARG A 305 -3.39 18.85 1.48
N LEU A 306 -3.12 18.22 2.61
CA LEU A 306 -4.09 18.04 3.69
C LEU A 306 -4.59 19.38 4.24
N GLN A 307 -3.72 20.38 4.39
CA GLN A 307 -4.09 21.72 4.82
C GLN A 307 -4.98 22.44 3.80
N GLN A 308 -4.71 22.29 2.50
CA GLN A 308 -5.57 22.83 1.44
C GLN A 308 -6.98 22.23 1.50
N MET A 309 -7.06 20.93 1.77
CA MET A 309 -8.34 20.23 1.91
C MET A 309 -9.05 20.45 3.24
N ALA A 310 -8.37 21.06 4.22
CA ALA A 310 -8.97 21.33 5.53
C ALA A 310 -10.17 22.27 5.46
N ALA A 311 -10.24 23.13 4.43
CA ALA A 311 -11.40 24.01 4.19
C ALA A 311 -12.68 23.21 3.81
N ASP A 312 -12.51 22.09 3.12
CA ASP A 312 -13.61 21.21 2.66
C ASP A 312 -13.90 20.08 3.65
N LYS A 313 -13.19 20.04 4.78
CA LYS A 313 -13.38 19.03 5.82
C LYS A 313 -14.73 19.22 6.51
N PRO A 314 -15.61 18.20 6.56
CA PRO A 314 -16.86 18.27 7.29
C PRO A 314 -16.62 18.60 8.77
N ALA A 315 -17.44 19.52 9.31
CA ALA A 315 -17.35 19.87 10.72
C ALA A 315 -17.63 18.65 11.61
N GLY A 316 -16.76 18.40 12.60
CA GLY A 316 -16.85 17.23 13.49
C GLY A 316 -16.04 16.01 13.05
N ILE A 317 -15.40 16.03 11.88
CA ILE A 317 -14.37 15.05 11.53
C ILE A 317 -13.04 15.49 12.13
N ASP A 318 -12.36 14.55 12.77
CA ASP A 318 -11.01 14.70 13.34
C ASP A 318 -10.01 13.79 12.59
N ILE A 319 -8.83 14.32 12.33
CA ILE A 319 -7.72 13.59 11.70
C ILE A 319 -6.59 13.52 12.72
N ALA A 320 -6.27 12.31 13.17
CA ALA A 320 -5.19 12.05 14.11
C ALA A 320 -4.02 11.37 13.38
N ILE A 321 -2.88 12.05 13.30
CA ILE A 321 -1.65 11.51 12.72
C ILE A 321 -0.98 10.64 13.77
N PHE A 322 -0.70 9.38 13.44
CA PHE A 322 -0.04 8.41 14.32
C PHE A 322 1.43 8.22 13.97
N TYR A 323 1.77 8.34 12.70
CA TYR A 323 3.13 8.19 12.23
C TYR A 323 3.41 9.11 11.06
N ASP A 324 4.53 9.82 11.15
CA ASP A 324 5.05 10.71 10.12
C ASP A 324 6.55 10.46 9.95
N GLN A 325 6.89 9.65 8.96
CA GLN A 325 8.26 9.31 8.61
C GLN A 325 9.06 10.55 8.19
N ALA A 326 8.43 11.52 7.53
CA ALA A 326 9.12 12.72 7.08
C ALA A 326 9.65 13.55 8.26
N ALA A 327 8.85 13.69 9.31
CA ALA A 327 9.25 14.37 10.54
C ALA A 327 10.38 13.62 11.26
N GLU A 328 10.30 12.28 11.35
CA GLU A 328 11.33 11.45 11.98
C GLU A 328 12.65 11.50 11.22
N VAL A 329 12.61 11.44 9.88
CA VAL A 329 13.80 11.56 9.04
C VAL A 329 14.41 12.96 9.15
N ALA A 330 13.58 14.00 9.11
CA ALA A 330 14.05 15.38 9.30
C ALA A 330 14.75 15.57 10.65
N HIS A 331 14.18 15.02 11.74
CA HIS A 331 14.79 15.05 13.06
C HIS A 331 16.14 14.31 13.09
N SER A 332 16.19 13.12 12.49
CA SER A 332 17.41 12.29 12.43
C SER A 332 18.54 12.97 11.62
N VAL A 333 18.21 13.52 10.45
CA VAL A 333 19.17 14.22 9.58
C VAL A 333 19.68 15.50 10.24
N ASN A 334 18.82 16.29 10.86
CA ASN A 334 19.22 17.51 11.57
C ASN A 334 20.09 17.17 12.80
N GLY A 335 19.74 16.13 13.53
CA GLY A 335 20.56 15.62 14.64
C GLY A 335 21.95 15.18 14.16
N PHE A 336 22.02 14.47 13.04
CA PHE A 336 23.30 14.09 12.43
C PHE A 336 24.14 15.32 12.04
N ILE A 337 23.56 16.27 11.31
CA ILE A 337 24.28 17.48 10.87
C ILE A 337 24.83 18.24 12.09
N THR A 338 24.03 18.37 13.14
CA THR A 338 24.44 19.04 14.38
C THR A 338 25.61 18.30 15.06
N ASN A 339 25.50 16.99 15.20
CA ASN A 339 26.55 16.15 15.81
C ASN A 339 27.83 16.16 14.95
N PHE A 340 27.69 16.11 13.61
CA PHE A 340 28.79 16.20 12.67
C PHE A 340 29.54 17.53 12.81
N LEU A 341 28.81 18.65 12.80
CA LEU A 341 29.42 19.97 12.95
C LEU A 341 30.10 20.13 14.30
N MET A 342 29.52 19.57 15.36
CA MET A 342 30.10 19.57 16.71
C MET A 342 31.40 18.75 16.75
N ALA A 343 31.41 17.56 16.21
CA ALA A 343 32.59 16.71 16.09
C ALA A 343 33.68 17.39 15.28
N LEU A 344 33.33 17.96 14.14
CA LEU A 344 34.26 18.71 13.30
C LEU A 344 34.87 19.91 14.05
N ALA A 345 34.04 20.67 14.78
CA ALA A 345 34.51 21.81 15.59
C ALA A 345 35.49 21.39 16.67
N ILE A 346 35.21 20.25 17.37
CA ILE A 346 36.10 19.70 18.39
C ILE A 346 37.44 19.29 17.78
N VAL A 347 37.42 18.50 16.70
CA VAL A 347 38.63 18.04 16.02
C VAL A 347 39.47 19.21 15.54
N VAL A 348 38.83 20.17 14.85
CA VAL A 348 39.51 21.41 14.37
C VAL A 348 40.07 22.20 15.55
N GLY A 349 39.31 22.36 16.64
CA GLY A 349 39.77 23.07 17.82
C GLY A 349 41.03 22.43 18.46
N VAL A 350 41.01 21.10 18.61
CA VAL A 350 42.16 20.35 19.11
C VAL A 350 43.38 20.50 18.21
N LEU A 351 43.19 20.37 16.87
CA LEU A 351 44.27 20.49 15.91
C LEU A 351 44.86 21.92 15.85
N LEU A 352 44.04 22.93 15.99
CA LEU A 352 44.48 24.33 16.06
C LEU A 352 45.38 24.59 17.28
N VAL A 353 45.02 24.01 18.44
CA VAL A 353 45.76 24.16 19.67
C VAL A 353 47.11 23.44 19.62
N PHE A 354 47.15 22.20 19.13
CA PHE A 354 48.34 21.35 19.18
C PHE A 354 49.24 21.45 17.97
N MET A 355 48.70 21.70 16.77
CA MET A 355 49.45 21.71 15.50
C MET A 355 49.60 23.11 14.86
N GLY A 356 48.95 24.10 15.44
CA GLY A 356 48.96 25.46 14.92
C GLY A 356 47.96 25.71 13.78
N VAL A 357 47.68 26.98 13.51
CA VAL A 357 46.58 27.43 12.63
C VAL A 357 46.71 26.93 11.19
N ARG A 358 47.91 26.94 10.61
CA ARG A 358 48.11 26.53 9.19
C ARG A 358 47.80 25.05 8.95
N SER A 359 48.35 24.18 9.83
CA SER A 359 48.14 22.73 9.70
C SER A 359 46.68 22.34 10.06
N GLY A 360 46.12 22.99 11.10
CA GLY A 360 44.74 22.74 11.51
C GLY A 360 43.72 23.04 10.42
N ILE A 361 43.85 24.18 9.70
CA ILE A 361 42.93 24.52 8.59
C ILE A 361 43.05 23.54 7.44
N ILE A 362 44.28 23.11 7.07
CA ILE A 362 44.45 22.16 5.96
C ILE A 362 43.79 20.80 6.30
N ILE A 363 43.97 20.32 7.51
CA ILE A 363 43.36 19.05 7.94
C ILE A 363 41.83 19.18 8.02
N ALA A 364 41.30 20.27 8.56
CA ALA A 364 39.88 20.54 8.58
C ALA A 364 39.25 20.55 7.19
N LEU A 365 39.92 21.22 6.22
CA LEU A 365 39.44 21.25 4.85
C LEU A 365 39.51 19.87 4.18
N SER A 366 40.56 19.10 4.45
CA SER A 366 40.70 17.73 3.96
C SER A 366 39.59 16.82 4.51
N LEU A 367 39.25 16.94 5.81
CA LEU A 367 38.18 16.20 6.44
C LEU A 367 36.82 16.54 5.82
N ALA A 368 36.52 17.83 5.63
CA ALA A 368 35.29 18.27 4.99
C ALA A 368 35.19 17.73 3.55
N LEU A 369 36.28 17.78 2.77
CA LEU A 369 36.34 17.26 1.42
C LEU A 369 36.15 15.72 1.37
N ASN A 370 36.68 14.98 2.35
CA ASN A 370 36.46 13.54 2.42
C ASN A 370 34.98 13.21 2.64
N VAL A 371 34.28 13.92 3.52
CA VAL A 371 32.85 13.73 3.74
C VAL A 371 32.05 14.07 2.47
N LEU A 372 32.33 15.24 1.86
CA LEU A 372 31.67 15.62 0.61
C LEU A 372 31.94 14.62 -0.52
N GLY A 373 33.16 14.10 -0.60
CA GLY A 373 33.53 13.05 -1.55
C GLY A 373 32.78 11.74 -1.31
N THR A 374 32.60 11.36 -0.05
CA THR A 374 31.80 10.17 0.30
C THR A 374 30.34 10.36 -0.08
N LEU A 375 29.75 11.52 0.19
CA LEU A 375 28.37 11.84 -0.22
C LEU A 375 28.22 11.83 -1.74
N LEU A 376 29.21 12.31 -2.48
CA LEU A 376 29.22 12.27 -3.95
C LEU A 376 29.23 10.82 -4.45
N ILE A 377 30.06 9.95 -3.88
CA ILE A 377 30.11 8.52 -4.22
C ILE A 377 28.78 7.83 -3.88
N MET A 378 28.23 8.10 -2.72
CA MET A 378 26.91 7.57 -2.33
C MET A 378 25.83 7.96 -3.34
N TYR A 379 25.80 9.24 -3.74
CA TYR A 379 24.85 9.74 -4.73
C TYR A 379 25.00 9.05 -6.09
N ILE A 380 26.26 8.89 -6.58
CA ILE A 380 26.52 8.21 -7.87
C ILE A 380 26.12 6.71 -7.81
N TRP A 381 26.28 6.07 -6.67
CA TRP A 381 25.94 4.65 -6.50
C TRP A 381 24.46 4.43 -6.11
N GLY A 382 23.69 5.50 -5.96
CA GLY A 382 22.29 5.41 -5.56
C GLY A 382 22.09 4.95 -4.12
N ILE A 383 23.08 5.19 -3.25
CA ILE A 383 22.99 4.91 -1.81
C ILE A 383 22.34 6.10 -1.13
N GLU A 384 21.20 5.87 -0.51
CA GLU A 384 20.42 6.92 0.16
C GLU A 384 21.00 7.30 1.53
N LEU A 385 20.65 8.50 1.98
CA LEU A 385 21.00 8.99 3.31
C LEU A 385 20.01 8.41 4.33
N GLN A 386 20.50 7.51 5.18
CA GLN A 386 19.70 6.75 6.14
C GLN A 386 20.40 6.75 7.51
N ARG A 387 19.71 6.37 8.59
CA ARG A 387 20.30 6.26 9.93
C ARG A 387 21.59 5.43 9.94
N ILE A 388 21.61 4.32 9.22
CA ILE A 388 22.77 3.42 9.16
C ILE A 388 23.92 4.07 8.41
N SER A 389 23.69 4.69 7.25
CA SER A 389 24.73 5.37 6.47
C SER A 389 25.31 6.59 7.20
N LEU A 390 24.45 7.33 7.92
CA LEU A 390 24.86 8.43 8.79
C LEU A 390 25.73 7.95 9.95
N GLY A 391 25.35 6.83 10.60
CA GLY A 391 26.15 6.20 11.65
C GLY A 391 27.52 5.75 11.15
N ALA A 392 27.58 5.14 9.95
CA ALA A 392 28.84 4.75 9.32
C ALA A 392 29.75 5.95 9.04
N LEU A 393 29.17 7.07 8.55
CA LEU A 393 29.92 8.32 8.35
C LEU A 393 30.52 8.88 9.65
N ILE A 394 29.78 8.85 10.77
CA ILE A 394 30.28 9.30 12.08
C ILE A 394 31.44 8.41 12.54
N ILE A 395 31.31 7.08 12.41
CA ILE A 395 32.37 6.15 12.78
C ILE A 395 33.63 6.39 11.95
N ALA A 396 33.47 6.52 10.63
CA ALA A 396 34.59 6.79 9.71
C ALA A 396 35.29 8.12 10.03
N LEU A 397 34.58 9.10 10.58
CA LEU A 397 35.13 10.41 10.96
C LEU A 397 35.91 10.34 12.27
N SER A 398 35.57 9.39 13.16
CA SER A 398 36.20 9.22 14.47
C SER A 398 37.47 8.34 14.42
N MET A 399 37.71 7.63 13.34
CA MET A 399 38.93 6.87 13.04
C MET A 399 39.98 7.70 12.34
#